data_2e91a27e686c5a13269dddb2d7ecccae
#
_entry.id   2e91a27e686c5a13269dddb2d7ecccae
#
_cell.length_a   1.000
_cell.length_b   1.000
_cell.length_c   1.000
_cell.angle_alpha   90.00
_cell.angle_beta   90.00
_cell.angle_gamma   90.00
#
_symmetry.space_group_name_H-M   'P 1'
#
loop_
_entity.id
_entity.type
_entity.pdbx_description
1 polymer ?
#
loop_
_entity_poly.entity_id
_entity_poly.type
_entity_poly.pdbx_seq_one_letter_code
_entity_poly.pdbx_strand_id
1 'polypeptide(L)'
;MVTLKDVGELAGVTATTASAALRGKDYVKPETTQRVRDAARKLGYKINLSGRSLRSGRSDTITFLISGIEGDYSSHLAMCVAEEVHKRDSHMLIELSRYLTDDNDLSYTFSDGIIAINAPRAVDILKRHPAVMLENYDTSLPIDTVNAPSDAGSRAAIEHLIARGCARIGIVGDNHDPNNPNIIPGSRDIRMRAAKETILAAGLPFDERRDFIKSSWSIDGGIEAGRGLAKKGKCKYDGLYCLNDGIALGILRGLADDGVSVPGDVRVIGFDGLSQSMYSVPTLTTVATDFKGMADTALTLLMRRIENLDDEFFPQTVNVGYKLIERESTAA
;
A
#
# COMPACT_ATOMS: atom_id res chain seq x y z
N MET A 1 -26.34 -19.82 -27.44
CA MET A 1 -25.85 -18.94 -26.34
C MET A 1 -26.61 -17.64 -26.44
N VAL A 2 -27.23 -17.17 -25.35
CA VAL A 2 -27.99 -15.91 -25.34
C VAL A 2 -27.05 -14.73 -25.56
N THR A 3 -27.44 -13.84 -26.47
CA THR A 3 -26.63 -12.69 -26.88
C THR A 3 -27.24 -11.36 -26.38
N LEU A 4 -26.45 -10.28 -26.41
CA LEU A 4 -26.94 -8.95 -26.09
C LEU A 4 -28.06 -8.49 -27.08
N LYS A 5 -28.06 -9.02 -28.29
CA LYS A 5 -29.11 -8.77 -29.28
C LYS A 5 -30.44 -9.36 -28.82
N ASP A 6 -30.44 -10.59 -28.31
CA ASP A 6 -31.66 -11.23 -27.80
C ASP A 6 -32.23 -10.50 -26.59
N VAL A 7 -31.35 -9.96 -25.72
CA VAL A 7 -31.77 -9.10 -24.59
C VAL A 7 -32.40 -7.79 -25.09
N GLY A 8 -31.80 -7.17 -26.12
CA GLY A 8 -32.33 -5.95 -26.73
C GLY A 8 -33.69 -6.19 -27.34
N GLU A 9 -33.85 -7.25 -28.10
CA GLU A 9 -35.11 -7.65 -28.73
C GLU A 9 -36.24 -7.86 -27.69
N LEU A 10 -35.93 -8.63 -26.61
CA LEU A 10 -36.92 -8.86 -25.54
C LEU A 10 -37.27 -7.59 -24.77
N ALA A 11 -36.34 -6.64 -24.61
CA ALA A 11 -36.53 -5.38 -23.91
C ALA A 11 -37.12 -4.27 -24.83
N GLY A 12 -37.25 -4.52 -26.14
CA GLY A 12 -37.73 -3.53 -27.11
C GLY A 12 -36.76 -2.37 -27.35
N VAL A 13 -35.45 -2.66 -27.37
CA VAL A 13 -34.36 -1.70 -27.58
C VAL A 13 -33.26 -2.28 -28.46
N THR A 14 -32.38 -1.42 -28.98
CA THR A 14 -31.19 -1.89 -29.73
C THR A 14 -30.20 -2.60 -28.80
N ALA A 15 -29.34 -3.47 -29.35
CA ALA A 15 -28.24 -4.10 -28.57
C ALA A 15 -27.33 -3.05 -27.93
N THR A 16 -27.09 -1.92 -28.60
CA THR A 16 -26.29 -0.80 -28.06
C THR A 16 -26.97 -0.20 -26.83
N THR A 17 -28.29 0.06 -26.90
CA THR A 17 -29.08 0.59 -25.77
C THR A 17 -29.12 -0.43 -24.63
N ALA A 18 -29.28 -1.72 -24.93
CA ALA A 18 -29.24 -2.78 -23.93
C ALA A 18 -27.89 -2.84 -23.23
N SER A 19 -26.78 -2.72 -23.97
CA SER A 19 -25.44 -2.62 -23.42
C SER A 19 -25.24 -1.44 -22.49
N ALA A 20 -25.73 -0.25 -22.91
CA ALA A 20 -25.64 0.96 -22.11
C ALA A 20 -26.46 0.86 -20.81
N ALA A 21 -27.68 0.31 -20.89
CA ALA A 21 -28.56 0.09 -19.75
C ALA A 21 -27.95 -0.87 -18.72
N LEU A 22 -27.38 -2.00 -19.16
CA LEU A 22 -26.74 -2.96 -18.28
C LEU A 22 -25.48 -2.40 -17.57
N ARG A 23 -24.82 -1.41 -18.19
CA ARG A 23 -23.68 -0.69 -17.61
C ARG A 23 -24.08 0.48 -16.71
N GLY A 24 -25.36 0.78 -16.56
CA GLY A 24 -25.85 1.88 -15.73
C GLY A 24 -25.49 3.27 -16.26
N LYS A 25 -25.37 3.45 -17.59
CA LYS A 25 -25.06 4.76 -18.16
C LYS A 25 -26.23 5.73 -17.97
N ASP A 26 -25.96 6.92 -17.45
CA ASP A 26 -26.95 7.92 -17.02
C ASP A 26 -27.85 8.44 -18.12
N TYR A 27 -27.43 8.36 -19.39
CA TYR A 27 -28.23 8.76 -20.54
C TYR A 27 -29.32 7.75 -20.91
N VAL A 28 -29.38 6.57 -20.25
CA VAL A 28 -30.47 5.59 -20.43
C VAL A 28 -31.51 5.80 -19.33
N LYS A 29 -32.74 6.01 -19.72
CA LYS A 29 -33.86 6.23 -18.77
C LYS A 29 -33.98 5.06 -17.79
N PRO A 30 -34.29 5.33 -16.50
CA PRO A 30 -34.44 4.30 -15.48
C PRO A 30 -35.40 3.16 -15.85
N GLU A 31 -36.54 3.50 -16.46
CA GLU A 31 -37.53 2.52 -16.92
C GLU A 31 -36.98 1.58 -18.01
N THR A 32 -36.17 2.13 -18.92
CA THR A 32 -35.49 1.32 -19.96
C THR A 32 -34.45 0.43 -19.36
N THR A 33 -33.67 0.94 -18.39
CA THR A 33 -32.67 0.16 -17.65
C THR A 33 -33.32 -1.00 -16.91
N GLN A 34 -34.48 -0.78 -16.27
CA GLN A 34 -35.22 -1.82 -15.58
C GLN A 34 -35.69 -2.91 -16.54
N ARG A 35 -36.32 -2.52 -17.66
CA ARG A 35 -36.80 -3.49 -18.69
C ARG A 35 -35.66 -4.35 -19.23
N VAL A 36 -34.50 -3.75 -19.50
CA VAL A 36 -33.35 -4.45 -20.01
C VAL A 36 -32.79 -5.41 -18.96
N ARG A 37 -32.71 -5.02 -17.68
CA ARG A 37 -32.29 -5.90 -16.58
C ARG A 37 -33.23 -7.10 -16.41
N ASP A 38 -34.53 -6.89 -16.53
CA ASP A 38 -35.54 -7.94 -16.44
C ASP A 38 -35.45 -8.91 -17.62
N ALA A 39 -35.27 -8.39 -18.84
CA ALA A 39 -35.03 -9.21 -20.03
C ALA A 39 -33.75 -10.05 -19.90
N ALA A 40 -32.63 -9.45 -19.45
CA ALA A 40 -31.38 -10.16 -19.24
C ALA A 40 -31.54 -11.28 -18.20
N ARG A 41 -32.24 -11.02 -17.09
CA ARG A 41 -32.54 -12.02 -16.05
C ARG A 41 -33.38 -13.15 -16.59
N LYS A 42 -34.45 -12.83 -17.34
CA LYS A 42 -35.37 -13.82 -17.92
C LYS A 42 -34.69 -14.77 -18.92
N LEU A 43 -33.73 -14.22 -19.68
CA LEU A 43 -32.97 -15.00 -20.67
C LEU A 43 -31.76 -15.71 -20.07
N GLY A 44 -31.44 -15.47 -18.79
CA GLY A 44 -30.20 -16.00 -18.20
C GLY A 44 -28.96 -15.40 -18.84
N TYR A 45 -29.04 -14.18 -19.42
CA TYR A 45 -27.93 -13.51 -20.06
C TYR A 45 -26.88 -13.13 -19.01
N LYS A 46 -25.64 -13.59 -19.24
CA LYS A 46 -24.47 -13.15 -18.49
C LYS A 46 -23.61 -12.27 -19.40
N ILE A 47 -23.18 -11.12 -18.87
CA ILE A 47 -22.26 -10.25 -19.61
C ILE A 47 -21.01 -11.05 -19.95
N ASN A 48 -20.73 -11.22 -21.24
CA ASN A 48 -19.49 -11.86 -21.69
C ASN A 48 -18.38 -10.80 -21.72
N LEU A 49 -17.64 -10.69 -20.63
CA LEU A 49 -16.50 -9.76 -20.49
C LEU A 49 -15.43 -10.04 -21.55
N SER A 50 -15.13 -11.31 -21.82
CA SER A 50 -14.16 -11.70 -22.84
C SER A 50 -14.57 -11.28 -24.25
N GLY A 51 -15.86 -11.43 -24.60
CA GLY A 51 -16.36 -10.99 -25.91
C GLY A 51 -16.43 -9.46 -26.05
N ARG A 52 -16.44 -8.73 -24.94
CA ARG A 52 -16.34 -7.29 -24.90
C ARG A 52 -14.88 -6.84 -25.07
N SER A 53 -13.97 -7.42 -24.34
CA SER A 53 -12.53 -7.19 -24.41
C SER A 53 -12.00 -7.36 -25.84
N LEU A 54 -12.38 -8.47 -26.51
CA LEU A 54 -12.02 -8.74 -27.91
C LEU A 54 -12.49 -7.65 -28.90
N ARG A 55 -13.58 -6.93 -28.60
CA ARG A 55 -14.12 -5.87 -29.49
C ARG A 55 -13.53 -4.50 -29.20
N SER A 56 -13.26 -4.18 -27.94
CA SER A 56 -12.76 -2.87 -27.49
C SER A 56 -11.23 -2.83 -27.44
N GLY A 57 -10.56 -3.98 -27.46
CA GLY A 57 -9.12 -4.09 -27.15
C GLY A 57 -8.80 -3.82 -25.67
N ARG A 58 -9.83 -3.66 -24.79
CA ARG A 58 -9.66 -3.36 -23.36
C ARG A 58 -10.49 -4.31 -22.52
N SER A 59 -9.90 -4.76 -21.42
CA SER A 59 -10.56 -5.67 -20.45
C SER A 59 -11.33 -4.91 -19.37
N ASP A 60 -11.06 -3.61 -19.19
CA ASP A 60 -11.47 -2.79 -18.05
C ASP A 60 -11.07 -3.45 -16.71
N THR A 61 -9.96 -4.18 -16.70
CA THR A 61 -9.42 -4.88 -15.54
C THR A 61 -8.02 -4.39 -15.24
N ILE A 62 -7.74 -4.09 -13.97
CA ILE A 62 -6.42 -3.75 -13.46
C ILE A 62 -5.97 -4.83 -12.51
N THR A 63 -4.78 -5.37 -12.72
CA THR A 63 -4.19 -6.34 -11.79
C THR A 63 -3.45 -5.61 -10.67
N PHE A 64 -3.81 -5.90 -9.43
CA PHE A 64 -3.03 -5.51 -8.25
C PHE A 64 -2.16 -6.69 -7.82
N LEU A 65 -0.87 -6.60 -8.12
CA LEU A 65 0.12 -7.64 -7.87
C LEU A 65 0.82 -7.36 -6.54
N ILE A 66 0.65 -8.24 -5.57
CA ILE A 66 1.14 -8.08 -4.21
C ILE A 66 1.73 -9.38 -3.67
N SER A 67 2.71 -9.31 -2.78
CA SER A 67 3.32 -10.52 -2.17
C SER A 67 2.37 -11.27 -1.24
N GLY A 68 1.46 -10.56 -0.58
CA GLY A 68 0.42 -11.10 0.31
C GLY A 68 -0.49 -10.00 0.81
N ILE A 69 -1.69 -10.37 1.20
CA ILE A 69 -2.71 -9.45 1.75
C ILE A 69 -2.82 -9.58 3.27
N GLU A 70 -1.98 -10.40 3.87
CA GLU A 70 -1.90 -10.54 5.31
C GLU A 70 -1.23 -9.28 5.91
N GLY A 71 -1.84 -8.74 6.93
CA GLY A 71 -1.38 -7.54 7.60
C GLY A 71 -2.11 -6.27 7.16
N ASP A 72 -2.18 -5.35 8.10
CA ASP A 72 -3.06 -4.18 8.01
C ASP A 72 -2.64 -3.20 6.91
N TYR A 73 -1.33 -3.03 6.68
CA TYR A 73 -0.80 -2.19 5.61
C TYR A 73 -1.26 -2.67 4.23
N SER A 74 -1.01 -3.95 3.93
CA SER A 74 -1.31 -4.55 2.63
C SER A 74 -2.82 -4.57 2.33
N SER A 75 -3.63 -4.93 3.31
CA SER A 75 -5.09 -4.96 3.17
C SER A 75 -5.67 -3.56 3.03
N HIS A 76 -5.17 -2.57 3.77
CA HIS A 76 -5.62 -1.18 3.67
C HIS A 76 -5.26 -0.58 2.30
N LEU A 77 -4.04 -0.78 1.84
CA LEU A 77 -3.61 -0.33 0.51
C LEU A 77 -4.44 -0.99 -0.60
N ALA A 78 -4.67 -2.32 -0.52
CA ALA A 78 -5.51 -3.03 -1.48
C ALA A 78 -6.93 -2.46 -1.54
N MET A 79 -7.52 -2.09 -0.41
CA MET A 79 -8.83 -1.43 -0.37
C MET A 79 -8.81 -0.06 -1.05
N CYS A 80 -7.79 0.77 -0.78
CA CYS A 80 -7.65 2.07 -1.44
C CYS A 80 -7.51 1.93 -2.96
N VAL A 81 -6.71 0.97 -3.43
CA VAL A 81 -6.56 0.68 -4.87
C VAL A 81 -7.88 0.20 -5.46
N ALA A 82 -8.62 -0.70 -4.77
CA ALA A 82 -9.91 -1.19 -5.23
C ALA A 82 -10.95 -0.07 -5.37
N GLU A 83 -11.01 0.84 -4.40
CA GLU A 83 -11.89 2.01 -4.45
C GLU A 83 -11.57 2.91 -5.65
N GLU A 84 -10.28 3.17 -5.91
CA GLU A 84 -9.85 4.01 -7.03
C GLU A 84 -10.07 3.34 -8.40
N VAL A 85 -9.86 2.02 -8.50
CA VAL A 85 -10.18 1.23 -9.70
C VAL A 85 -11.69 1.29 -9.98
N HIS A 86 -12.52 1.12 -8.94
CA HIS A 86 -13.96 1.16 -9.06
C HIS A 86 -14.49 2.55 -9.53
N LYS A 87 -13.92 3.64 -9.02
CA LYS A 87 -14.27 5.01 -9.46
C LYS A 87 -14.02 5.26 -10.95
N ARG A 88 -13.14 4.45 -11.56
CA ARG A 88 -12.79 4.51 -12.99
C ARG A 88 -13.55 3.50 -13.85
N ASP A 89 -14.69 2.98 -13.36
CA ASP A 89 -15.50 1.96 -14.03
C ASP A 89 -14.73 0.68 -14.40
N SER A 90 -13.65 0.36 -13.65
CA SER A 90 -12.79 -0.80 -13.88
C SER A 90 -12.93 -1.85 -12.78
N HIS A 91 -12.42 -3.06 -13.02
CA HIS A 91 -12.40 -4.17 -12.08
C HIS A 91 -10.97 -4.40 -11.57
N MET A 92 -10.82 -4.75 -10.30
CA MET A 92 -9.53 -5.13 -9.75
C MET A 92 -9.42 -6.65 -9.65
N LEU A 93 -8.33 -7.18 -10.19
CA LEU A 93 -7.87 -8.56 -9.95
C LEU A 93 -6.69 -8.49 -8.96
N ILE A 94 -6.74 -9.25 -7.86
CA ILE A 94 -5.60 -9.39 -6.96
C ILE A 94 -4.84 -10.66 -7.33
N GLU A 95 -3.54 -10.53 -7.56
CA GLU A 95 -2.65 -11.64 -7.81
C GLU A 95 -1.49 -11.65 -6.81
N LEU A 96 -1.14 -12.84 -6.30
CA LEU A 96 -0.09 -12.99 -5.31
C LEU A 96 1.24 -13.31 -5.98
N SER A 97 2.18 -12.36 -5.95
CA SER A 97 3.49 -12.46 -6.60
C SER A 97 4.33 -13.63 -6.08
N ARG A 98 4.07 -14.15 -4.88
CA ARG A 98 4.75 -15.33 -4.32
C ARG A 98 4.46 -16.63 -5.10
N TYR A 99 3.37 -16.67 -5.87
CA TYR A 99 2.98 -17.83 -6.68
C TYR A 99 3.29 -17.64 -8.17
N LEU A 100 3.97 -16.56 -8.55
CA LEU A 100 4.42 -16.36 -9.91
C LEU A 100 5.44 -17.44 -10.30
N THR A 101 5.24 -18.03 -11.46
CA THR A 101 6.17 -18.93 -12.13
C THR A 101 6.57 -18.28 -13.47
N ASP A 102 7.67 -18.74 -14.06
CA ASP A 102 8.19 -18.18 -15.33
C ASP A 102 7.19 -18.32 -16.49
N ASP A 103 6.21 -19.23 -16.38
CA ASP A 103 5.18 -19.47 -17.39
C ASP A 103 3.91 -18.62 -17.21
N ASN A 104 3.81 -17.79 -16.18
CA ASN A 104 2.58 -17.06 -15.82
C ASN A 104 2.33 -15.76 -16.59
N ASP A 105 3.08 -15.49 -17.67
CA ASP A 105 2.88 -14.28 -18.50
C ASP A 105 1.47 -14.19 -19.13
N LEU A 106 0.78 -15.34 -19.24
CA LEU A 106 -0.55 -15.40 -19.84
C LEU A 106 -1.67 -14.80 -18.96
N SER A 107 -1.49 -14.74 -17.64
CA SER A 107 -2.51 -14.18 -16.73
C SER A 107 -2.69 -12.68 -16.94
N TYR A 108 -1.63 -11.97 -17.34
CA TYR A 108 -1.64 -10.52 -17.57
C TYR A 108 -2.26 -10.11 -18.91
N THR A 109 -2.46 -11.05 -19.83
CA THR A 109 -3.17 -10.78 -21.10
C THR A 109 -4.66 -10.43 -20.89
N PHE A 110 -5.21 -10.69 -19.71
CA PHE A 110 -6.58 -10.35 -19.33
C PHE A 110 -6.68 -9.04 -18.54
N SER A 111 -5.58 -8.31 -18.38
CA SER A 111 -5.51 -7.05 -17.65
C SER A 111 -5.03 -5.94 -18.56
N ASP A 112 -5.61 -4.74 -18.44
CA ASP A 112 -5.17 -3.57 -19.19
C ASP A 112 -3.87 -2.99 -18.63
N GLY A 113 -3.59 -3.24 -17.33
CA GLY A 113 -2.38 -2.77 -16.68
C GLY A 113 -2.21 -3.33 -15.27
N ILE A 114 -1.03 -3.08 -14.71
CA ILE A 114 -0.59 -3.69 -13.44
C ILE A 114 -0.17 -2.62 -12.44
N ILE A 115 -0.69 -2.69 -11.23
CA ILE A 115 -0.11 -2.00 -10.07
C ILE A 115 0.58 -3.06 -9.22
N ALA A 116 1.88 -2.89 -8.94
CA ALA A 116 2.66 -3.90 -8.23
C ALA A 116 3.28 -3.34 -6.95
N ILE A 117 3.27 -4.13 -5.88
CA ILE A 117 3.99 -3.83 -4.65
C ILE A 117 4.73 -5.08 -4.15
N ASN A 118 6.00 -4.91 -3.74
CA ASN A 118 6.82 -6.01 -3.23
C ASN A 118 6.84 -7.24 -4.16
N ALA A 119 7.00 -7.00 -5.46
CA ALA A 119 6.94 -8.02 -6.50
C ALA A 119 8.28 -8.16 -7.28
N PRO A 120 9.41 -8.50 -6.63
CA PRO A 120 10.71 -8.54 -7.29
C PRO A 120 10.80 -9.57 -8.43
N ARG A 121 10.01 -10.65 -8.36
CA ARG A 121 9.93 -11.68 -9.41
C ARG A 121 9.15 -11.23 -10.65
N ALA A 122 8.41 -10.13 -10.56
CA ALA A 122 7.57 -9.64 -11.64
C ALA A 122 8.23 -8.57 -12.51
N VAL A 123 9.46 -8.18 -12.25
CA VAL A 123 10.13 -7.04 -12.92
C VAL A 123 10.10 -7.18 -14.44
N ASP A 124 10.38 -8.37 -14.98
CA ASP A 124 10.37 -8.58 -16.44
C ASP A 124 8.96 -8.54 -17.03
N ILE A 125 7.94 -8.95 -16.26
CA ILE A 125 6.53 -8.81 -16.64
C ILE A 125 6.15 -7.32 -16.66
N LEU A 126 6.49 -6.60 -15.58
CA LEU A 126 6.17 -5.17 -15.45
C LEU A 126 6.81 -4.30 -16.53
N LYS A 127 7.98 -4.70 -17.07
CA LYS A 127 8.62 -4.00 -18.19
C LYS A 127 7.90 -4.18 -19.55
N ARG A 128 7.09 -5.26 -19.69
CA ARG A 128 6.39 -5.60 -20.94
C ARG A 128 4.95 -5.14 -20.98
N HIS A 129 4.40 -4.69 -19.82
CA HIS A 129 3.01 -4.25 -19.68
C HIS A 129 2.94 -2.82 -19.16
N PRO A 130 1.84 -2.08 -19.40
CA PRO A 130 1.57 -0.86 -18.66
C PRO A 130 1.60 -1.15 -17.17
N ALA A 131 2.54 -0.54 -16.44
CA ALA A 131 2.73 -0.84 -15.04
C ALA A 131 3.11 0.37 -14.22
N VAL A 132 2.74 0.35 -12.94
CA VAL A 132 3.18 1.26 -11.89
C VAL A 132 3.60 0.45 -10.67
N MET A 133 4.73 0.79 -10.08
CA MET A 133 5.20 0.16 -8.84
C MET A 133 4.88 1.04 -7.64
N LEU A 134 4.45 0.42 -6.56
CA LEU A 134 4.32 1.05 -5.24
C LEU A 134 5.49 0.63 -4.35
N GLU A 135 6.00 1.57 -3.54
CA GLU A 135 7.11 1.31 -2.61
C GLU A 135 8.37 0.74 -3.29
N ASN A 136 8.62 1.18 -4.52
CA ASN A 136 9.85 0.83 -5.24
C ASN A 136 10.84 2.00 -5.18
N TYR A 137 12.06 1.70 -4.75
CA TYR A 137 13.13 2.69 -4.61
C TYR A 137 14.31 2.38 -5.55
N ASP A 138 14.16 1.39 -6.41
CA ASP A 138 15.12 1.10 -7.48
C ASP A 138 14.87 2.02 -8.68
N THR A 139 15.65 3.09 -8.76
CA THR A 139 15.56 4.08 -9.83
C THR A 139 16.14 3.61 -11.18
N SER A 140 16.73 2.40 -11.22
CA SER A 140 17.22 1.81 -12.48
C SER A 140 16.11 1.21 -13.32
N LEU A 141 14.93 0.97 -12.75
CA LEU A 141 13.79 0.40 -13.45
C LEU A 141 13.04 1.49 -14.25
N PRO A 142 12.77 1.27 -15.54
CA PRO A 142 12.03 2.21 -16.38
C PRO A 142 10.50 2.11 -16.16
N ILE A 143 10.06 2.21 -14.90
CA ILE A 143 8.66 2.03 -14.49
C ILE A 143 8.27 3.18 -13.56
N ASP A 144 7.08 3.74 -13.75
CA ASP A 144 6.53 4.74 -12.84
C ASP A 144 6.41 4.18 -11.43
N THR A 145 6.72 5.01 -10.44
CA THR A 145 6.75 4.59 -9.03
C THR A 145 6.03 5.60 -8.15
N VAL A 146 5.21 5.10 -7.23
CA VAL A 146 4.55 5.91 -6.20
C VAL A 146 4.91 5.37 -4.83
N ASN A 147 5.52 6.20 -3.99
CA ASN A 147 6.09 5.81 -2.71
C ASN A 147 5.45 6.54 -1.53
N ALA A 148 5.45 5.89 -0.37
CA ALA A 148 5.19 6.55 0.90
C ALA A 148 6.25 7.63 1.18
N PRO A 149 5.97 8.60 2.05
CA PRO A 149 6.87 9.70 2.38
C PRO A 149 7.99 9.27 3.35
N SER A 150 8.69 8.17 3.02
CA SER A 150 9.61 7.48 3.92
C SER A 150 10.72 8.37 4.46
N ASP A 151 11.32 9.25 3.66
CA ASP A 151 12.34 10.20 4.12
C ASP A 151 11.72 11.31 5.00
N ALA A 152 10.82 12.10 4.43
CA ALA A 152 10.25 13.26 5.11
C ALA A 152 9.43 12.87 6.36
N GLY A 153 8.67 11.78 6.30
CA GLY A 153 7.90 11.29 7.43
C GLY A 153 8.78 10.78 8.57
N SER A 154 9.91 10.12 8.26
CA SER A 154 10.84 9.67 9.30
C SER A 154 11.56 10.84 9.98
N ARG A 155 11.92 11.87 9.21
CA ARG A 155 12.46 13.12 9.79
C ARG A 155 11.46 13.74 10.75
N ALA A 156 10.22 13.89 10.33
CA ALA A 156 9.16 14.45 11.17
C ALA A 156 8.90 13.60 12.44
N ALA A 157 8.98 12.28 12.36
CA ALA A 157 8.84 11.40 13.53
C ALA A 157 9.96 11.65 14.56
N ILE A 158 11.20 11.76 14.10
CA ILE A 158 12.36 12.02 14.98
C ILE A 158 12.31 13.44 15.54
N GLU A 159 12.02 14.44 14.72
CA GLU A 159 11.86 15.85 15.16
C GLU A 159 10.77 15.95 16.25
N HIS A 160 9.67 15.21 16.10
CA HIS A 160 8.62 15.14 17.11
C HIS A 160 9.14 14.56 18.44
N LEU A 161 9.86 13.42 18.42
CA LEU A 161 10.44 12.85 19.65
C LEU A 161 11.41 13.81 20.33
N ILE A 162 12.27 14.49 19.54
CA ILE A 162 13.21 15.50 20.06
C ILE A 162 12.44 16.68 20.69
N ALA A 163 11.41 17.19 20.02
CA ALA A 163 10.57 18.25 20.56
C ALA A 163 9.85 17.85 21.86
N ARG A 164 9.61 16.54 22.07
CA ARG A 164 9.10 15.98 23.32
C ARG A 164 10.17 15.72 24.37
N GLY A 165 11.41 16.13 24.11
CA GLY A 165 12.53 16.04 25.06
C GLY A 165 13.27 14.72 25.05
N CYS A 166 13.08 13.87 24.05
CA CYS A 166 13.83 12.62 23.93
C CYS A 166 15.29 12.92 23.53
N ALA A 167 16.23 12.32 24.25
CA ALA A 167 17.68 12.47 24.03
C ALA A 167 18.36 11.13 23.69
N ARG A 168 17.71 10.00 23.95
CA ARG A 168 18.20 8.65 23.64
C ARG A 168 17.16 7.92 22.83
N ILE A 169 17.24 8.07 21.50
CA ILE A 169 16.25 7.54 20.56
C ILE A 169 16.76 6.23 19.95
N GLY A 170 15.92 5.18 20.02
CA GLY A 170 16.14 3.93 19.32
C GLY A 170 15.24 3.85 18.10
N ILE A 171 15.76 3.22 17.03
CA ILE A 171 15.02 2.97 15.78
C ILE A 171 14.74 1.46 15.69
N VAL A 172 13.46 1.08 15.66
CA VAL A 172 13.03 -0.34 15.70
C VAL A 172 12.47 -0.77 14.35
N GLY A 173 12.98 -1.89 13.84
CA GLY A 173 12.51 -2.48 12.57
C GLY A 173 13.63 -2.84 11.61
N ASP A 174 14.88 -2.86 12.07
CA ASP A 174 15.99 -3.41 11.28
C ASP A 174 15.76 -4.92 11.11
N ASN A 175 15.41 -5.30 9.89
CA ASN A 175 15.29 -6.69 9.47
C ASN A 175 16.36 -7.07 8.44
N HIS A 176 17.48 -6.34 8.42
CA HIS A 176 18.59 -6.61 7.52
C HIS A 176 19.13 -8.03 7.69
N ASP A 177 19.15 -8.80 6.60
CA ASP A 177 19.85 -10.07 6.52
C ASP A 177 21.23 -9.85 5.88
N PRO A 178 22.32 -9.88 6.66
CA PRO A 178 23.67 -9.69 6.13
C PRO A 178 24.11 -10.77 5.14
N ASN A 179 23.38 -11.90 5.06
CA ASN A 179 23.65 -12.99 4.14
C ASN A 179 22.94 -12.82 2.79
N ASN A 180 22.11 -11.80 2.63
CA ASN A 180 21.46 -11.50 1.35
C ASN A 180 22.04 -10.21 0.73
N PRO A 181 23.11 -10.34 -0.10
CA PRO A 181 23.77 -9.18 -0.71
C PRO A 181 22.92 -8.50 -1.82
N ASN A 182 21.81 -9.12 -2.22
CA ASN A 182 20.96 -8.62 -3.32
C ASN A 182 19.75 -7.83 -2.81
N ILE A 183 19.80 -7.30 -1.59
CA ILE A 183 18.71 -6.47 -1.08
C ILE A 183 18.75 -5.12 -1.78
N ILE A 184 17.74 -4.87 -2.60
CA ILE A 184 17.46 -3.54 -3.14
C ILE A 184 17.05 -2.63 -1.98
N PRO A 185 17.64 -1.42 -1.85
CA PRO A 185 17.22 -0.48 -0.83
C PRO A 185 15.71 -0.24 -0.90
N GLY A 186 15.03 -0.43 0.22
CA GLY A 186 13.58 -0.26 0.32
C GLY A 186 13.20 0.87 1.29
N SER A 187 11.91 0.95 1.59
CA SER A 187 11.37 1.92 2.58
C SER A 187 12.08 1.84 3.92
N ARG A 188 12.47 0.62 4.37
CA ARG A 188 13.27 0.41 5.58
C ARG A 188 14.56 1.25 5.58
N ASP A 189 15.37 1.10 4.53
CA ASP A 189 16.69 1.72 4.47
C ASP A 189 16.60 3.23 4.43
N ILE A 190 15.59 3.75 3.74
CA ILE A 190 15.31 5.19 3.67
C ILE A 190 14.85 5.71 5.03
N ARG A 191 13.90 5.03 5.68
CA ARG A 191 13.39 5.41 7.00
C ARG A 191 14.51 5.37 8.06
N MET A 192 15.33 4.32 8.08
CA MET A 192 16.47 4.20 9.00
C MET A 192 17.51 5.30 8.77
N ARG A 193 17.90 5.54 7.52
CA ARG A 193 18.85 6.58 7.16
C ARG A 193 18.34 7.96 7.55
N ALA A 194 17.13 8.33 7.16
CA ALA A 194 16.54 9.62 7.44
C ALA A 194 16.41 9.88 8.95
N ALA A 195 15.98 8.87 9.71
CA ALA A 195 15.90 8.96 11.17
C ALA A 195 17.27 9.17 11.81
N LYS A 196 18.28 8.36 11.44
CA LYS A 196 19.66 8.49 11.92
C LYS A 196 20.23 9.89 11.62
N GLU A 197 20.11 10.35 10.38
CA GLU A 197 20.60 11.66 9.96
C GLU A 197 19.97 12.78 10.79
N THR A 198 18.67 12.69 11.07
CA THR A 198 17.95 13.70 11.86
C THR A 198 18.41 13.71 13.32
N ILE A 199 18.62 12.54 13.93
CA ILE A 199 19.15 12.40 15.29
C ILE A 199 20.53 13.06 15.38
N LEU A 200 21.43 12.72 14.45
CA LEU A 200 22.81 13.26 14.44
C LEU A 200 22.83 14.76 14.15
N ALA A 201 21.98 15.27 13.25
CA ALA A 201 21.85 16.69 12.95
C ALA A 201 21.39 17.51 14.17
N ALA A 202 20.61 16.91 15.05
CA ALA A 202 20.21 17.51 16.34
C ALA A 202 21.30 17.44 17.42
N GLY A 203 22.50 16.91 17.12
CA GLY A 203 23.59 16.75 18.07
C GLY A 203 23.38 15.63 19.09
N LEU A 204 22.43 14.75 18.87
CA LEU A 204 22.17 13.63 19.76
C LEU A 204 23.07 12.41 19.42
N PRO A 205 23.46 11.60 20.42
CA PRO A 205 24.30 10.42 20.19
C PRO A 205 23.51 9.32 19.50
N PHE A 206 24.14 8.67 18.51
CA PHE A 206 23.60 7.51 17.83
C PHE A 206 24.70 6.51 17.44
N ASP A 207 24.53 5.27 17.80
CA ASP A 207 25.41 4.15 17.44
C ASP A 207 24.60 3.07 16.70
N GLU A 208 24.87 2.87 15.41
CA GLU A 208 24.10 1.94 14.54
C GLU A 208 23.99 0.53 15.12
N ARG A 209 25.07 0.00 15.72
CA ARG A 209 25.11 -1.36 16.27
C ARG A 209 24.20 -1.53 17.47
N ARG A 210 23.94 -0.45 18.19
CA ARG A 210 23.16 -0.44 19.43
C ARG A 210 21.77 0.08 19.24
N ASP A 211 21.59 1.12 18.40
CA ASP A 211 20.40 1.96 18.35
C ASP A 211 19.51 1.62 17.15
N PHE A 212 20.02 0.86 16.15
CA PHE A 212 19.19 0.09 15.25
C PHE A 212 18.79 -1.23 15.92
N ILE A 213 17.50 -1.34 16.24
CA ILE A 213 16.94 -2.46 16.99
C ILE A 213 16.29 -3.43 16.00
N LYS A 214 16.73 -4.67 16.04
CA LYS A 214 16.21 -5.73 15.17
C LYS A 214 14.75 -6.03 15.49
N SER A 215 13.93 -6.13 14.46
CA SER A 215 12.54 -6.57 14.52
C SER A 215 12.07 -7.01 13.15
N SER A 216 11.33 -8.09 13.06
CA SER A 216 10.51 -8.33 11.86
C SER A 216 9.40 -7.26 11.75
N TRP A 217 8.92 -7.04 10.52
CA TRP A 217 7.87 -6.02 10.26
C TRP A 217 6.48 -6.55 10.59
N SER A 218 6.30 -6.97 11.84
CA SER A 218 5.07 -7.54 12.37
C SER A 218 4.83 -7.13 13.82
N ILE A 219 3.61 -7.32 14.31
CA ILE A 219 3.28 -7.12 15.73
C ILE A 219 4.11 -8.04 16.61
N ASP A 220 4.24 -9.32 16.24
CA ASP A 220 5.01 -10.30 17.03
C ASP A 220 6.49 -9.90 17.15
N GLY A 221 7.12 -9.46 16.05
CA GLY A 221 8.49 -8.94 16.08
C GLY A 221 8.63 -7.72 16.99
N GLY A 222 7.63 -6.84 16.97
CA GLY A 222 7.56 -5.70 17.88
C GLY A 222 7.45 -6.14 19.35
N ILE A 223 6.64 -7.17 19.66
CA ILE A 223 6.51 -7.71 21.03
C ILE A 223 7.86 -8.26 21.52
N GLU A 224 8.53 -9.07 20.70
CA GLU A 224 9.85 -9.62 21.05
C GLU A 224 10.88 -8.51 21.28
N ALA A 225 10.93 -7.53 20.38
CA ALA A 225 11.82 -6.38 20.53
C ALA A 225 11.50 -5.57 21.80
N GLY A 226 10.23 -5.31 22.09
CA GLY A 226 9.78 -4.59 23.28
C GLY A 226 10.20 -5.29 24.59
N ARG A 227 10.00 -6.61 24.70
CA ARG A 227 10.47 -7.42 25.80
C ARG A 227 12.01 -7.39 25.95
N GLY A 228 12.72 -7.42 24.82
CA GLY A 228 14.18 -7.30 24.81
C GLY A 228 14.71 -5.95 25.28
N LEU A 229 13.95 -4.88 25.06
CA LEU A 229 14.27 -3.51 25.49
C LEU A 229 13.93 -3.24 26.95
N ALA A 230 12.90 -3.88 27.48
CA ALA A 230 12.47 -3.75 28.85
C ALA A 230 13.35 -4.61 29.78
N LYS A 231 13.88 -3.99 30.83
CA LYS A 231 14.66 -4.69 31.85
C LYS A 231 14.26 -4.18 33.25
N LYS A 232 13.60 -5.02 34.03
CA LYS A 232 13.18 -4.70 35.41
C LYS A 232 12.36 -3.39 35.46
N GLY A 233 11.38 -3.24 34.57
CA GLY A 233 10.53 -2.07 34.52
C GLY A 233 11.21 -0.79 33.98
N LYS A 234 12.33 -0.91 33.25
CA LYS A 234 13.06 0.23 32.68
C LYS A 234 13.41 -0.01 31.21
N CYS A 235 13.37 1.04 30.42
CA CYS A 235 13.91 1.09 29.07
C CYS A 235 15.14 2.01 29.03
N LYS A 236 16.17 1.64 28.25
CA LYS A 236 17.38 2.50 28.11
C LYS A 236 17.16 3.70 27.20
N TYR A 237 16.11 3.69 26.37
CA TYR A 237 15.70 4.78 25.50
C TYR A 237 14.57 5.58 26.16
N ASP A 238 14.51 6.85 25.85
CA ASP A 238 13.40 7.75 26.19
C ASP A 238 12.47 8.03 25.01
N GLY A 239 12.91 7.65 23.78
CA GLY A 239 12.11 7.64 22.57
C GLY A 239 12.39 6.42 21.70
N LEU A 240 11.34 5.83 21.14
CA LEU A 240 11.42 4.74 20.15
C LEU A 240 10.64 5.13 18.89
N TYR A 241 11.36 5.18 17.76
CA TYR A 241 10.78 5.28 16.45
C TYR A 241 10.67 3.89 15.84
N CYS A 242 9.45 3.43 15.61
CA CYS A 242 9.16 2.16 14.95
C CYS A 242 8.89 2.39 13.47
N LEU A 243 9.55 1.60 12.61
CA LEU A 243 9.49 1.78 11.16
C LEU A 243 8.10 1.55 10.56
N ASN A 244 7.17 0.92 11.30
CA ASN A 244 5.75 0.86 10.95
C ASN A 244 4.88 0.74 12.22
N ASP A 245 3.55 0.91 12.06
CA ASP A 245 2.59 0.83 13.15
C ASP A 245 2.49 -0.58 13.75
N GLY A 246 2.65 -1.63 12.95
CA GLY A 246 2.63 -3.01 13.45
C GLY A 246 3.74 -3.27 14.46
N ILE A 247 4.98 -2.85 14.15
CA ILE A 247 6.10 -2.90 15.09
C ILE A 247 5.79 -2.08 16.34
N ALA A 248 5.28 -0.85 16.17
CA ALA A 248 4.98 0.04 17.29
C ALA A 248 3.94 -0.54 18.25
N LEU A 249 2.86 -1.11 17.72
CA LEU A 249 1.85 -1.81 18.51
C LEU A 249 2.44 -2.99 19.29
N GLY A 250 3.32 -3.75 18.64
CA GLY A 250 4.06 -4.82 19.29
C GLY A 250 4.98 -4.31 20.41
N ILE A 251 5.71 -3.21 20.17
CA ILE A 251 6.57 -2.55 21.17
C ILE A 251 5.74 -2.12 22.40
N LEU A 252 4.59 -1.48 22.19
CA LEU A 252 3.71 -1.09 23.30
C LEU A 252 3.36 -2.30 24.16
N ARG A 253 3.02 -3.43 23.54
CA ARG A 253 2.68 -4.67 24.27
C ARG A 253 3.90 -5.24 24.99
N GLY A 254 5.04 -5.38 24.31
CA GLY A 254 6.26 -5.95 24.90
C GLY A 254 6.82 -5.13 26.05
N LEU A 255 6.72 -3.79 26.01
CA LEU A 255 7.10 -2.90 27.10
C LEU A 255 6.15 -3.04 28.31
N ALA A 256 4.85 -3.13 28.06
CA ALA A 256 3.84 -3.28 29.10
C ALA A 256 3.98 -4.62 29.85
N ASP A 257 4.40 -5.70 29.20
CA ASP A 257 4.63 -7.01 29.83
C ASP A 257 5.67 -6.95 30.95
N ASP A 258 6.65 -6.04 30.85
CA ASP A 258 7.70 -5.81 31.86
C ASP A 258 7.48 -4.55 32.72
N GLY A 259 6.30 -3.94 32.62
CA GLY A 259 5.89 -2.80 33.45
C GLY A 259 6.56 -1.47 33.07
N VAL A 260 7.07 -1.32 31.83
CA VAL A 260 7.58 -0.05 31.33
C VAL A 260 6.39 0.81 30.84
N SER A 261 6.29 2.02 31.37
CA SER A 261 5.21 2.95 31.07
C SER A 261 5.44 3.73 29.78
N VAL A 262 4.41 3.77 28.92
CA VAL A 262 4.38 4.63 27.73
C VAL A 262 3.23 5.61 27.91
N PRO A 263 3.46 6.93 27.85
CA PRO A 263 4.69 7.63 27.51
C PRO A 263 5.64 7.94 28.68
N GLY A 264 5.31 7.51 29.91
CA GLY A 264 6.00 7.95 31.14
C GLY A 264 7.50 7.65 31.19
N ASP A 265 7.90 6.41 30.85
CA ASP A 265 9.32 6.00 30.85
C ASP A 265 9.94 6.09 29.46
N VAL A 266 9.16 5.87 28.40
CA VAL A 266 9.59 5.92 27.01
C VAL A 266 8.43 6.34 26.09
N ARG A 267 8.70 7.21 25.14
CA ARG A 267 7.74 7.61 24.10
C ARG A 267 7.87 6.69 22.89
N VAL A 268 6.75 6.34 22.29
CA VAL A 268 6.72 5.45 21.11
C VAL A 268 5.99 6.14 19.97
N ILE A 269 6.60 6.15 18.79
CA ILE A 269 5.99 6.65 17.55
C ILE A 269 6.09 5.60 16.46
N GLY A 270 4.99 5.43 15.71
CA GLY A 270 4.90 4.53 14.55
C GLY A 270 4.96 5.27 13.21
N PHE A 271 4.71 4.50 12.16
CA PHE A 271 4.59 4.97 10.79
C PHE A 271 3.51 4.15 10.07
N ASP A 272 2.80 4.73 9.14
CA ASP A 272 1.74 4.30 8.24
C ASP A 272 0.38 4.96 8.56
N GLY A 273 0.01 5.16 9.82
CA GLY A 273 -1.27 5.76 10.22
C GLY A 273 -2.43 4.77 10.16
N LEU A 274 -2.17 3.51 10.45
CA LEU A 274 -3.19 2.45 10.42
C LEU A 274 -4.27 2.67 11.51
N SER A 275 -5.50 2.20 11.24
CA SER A 275 -6.62 2.38 12.17
C SER A 275 -6.39 1.77 13.55
N GLN A 276 -5.65 0.68 13.63
CA GLN A 276 -5.30 0.00 14.88
C GLN A 276 -4.51 0.89 15.85
N SER A 277 -3.79 1.89 15.33
CA SER A 277 -3.09 2.88 16.15
C SER A 277 -4.02 3.70 17.07
N MET A 278 -5.31 3.79 16.75
CA MET A 278 -6.33 4.46 17.57
C MET A 278 -6.89 3.59 18.71
N TYR A 279 -6.68 2.27 18.63
CA TYR A 279 -7.30 1.32 19.57
C TYR A 279 -6.30 0.71 20.54
N SER A 280 -5.01 1.03 20.42
CA SER A 280 -4.00 0.64 21.40
C SER A 280 -4.13 1.42 22.72
N VAL A 281 -3.53 0.88 23.78
CA VAL A 281 -3.44 1.55 25.08
C VAL A 281 -1.96 1.59 25.48
N PRO A 282 -1.35 2.79 25.49
CA PRO A 282 -1.87 4.08 25.03
C PRO A 282 -2.14 4.10 23.50
N THR A 283 -3.00 5.02 23.05
CA THR A 283 -3.21 5.26 21.60
C THR A 283 -1.91 5.74 20.95
N LEU A 284 -1.59 5.19 19.77
CA LEU A 284 -0.29 5.35 19.14
C LEU A 284 -0.18 6.61 18.28
N THR A 285 0.79 7.46 18.60
CA THR A 285 1.27 8.54 17.72
C THR A 285 1.92 7.93 16.49
N THR A 286 1.59 8.42 15.30
CA THR A 286 2.08 7.84 14.05
C THR A 286 2.21 8.87 12.94
N VAL A 287 3.12 8.64 12.01
CA VAL A 287 3.19 9.33 10.71
C VAL A 287 2.25 8.64 9.74
N ALA A 288 1.12 9.27 9.46
CA ALA A 288 0.13 8.72 8.55
C ALA A 288 0.49 8.99 7.09
N THR A 289 0.54 7.93 6.29
CA THR A 289 0.73 7.98 4.83
C THR A 289 -0.61 8.28 4.15
N ASP A 290 -0.59 9.06 3.07
CA ASP A 290 -1.75 9.27 2.22
C ASP A 290 -1.98 8.09 1.27
N PHE A 291 -2.54 6.99 1.78
CA PHE A 291 -2.85 5.79 0.99
C PHE A 291 -3.82 6.06 -0.17
N LYS A 292 -4.80 6.96 0.04
CA LYS A 292 -5.75 7.32 -1.02
C LYS A 292 -5.06 8.10 -2.13
N GLY A 293 -4.22 9.06 -1.77
CA GLY A 293 -3.39 9.79 -2.73
C GLY A 293 -2.40 8.86 -3.45
N MET A 294 -1.86 7.84 -2.78
CA MET A 294 -0.99 6.83 -3.38
C MET A 294 -1.76 6.01 -4.44
N ALA A 295 -2.94 5.52 -4.11
CA ALA A 295 -3.78 4.75 -5.02
C ALA A 295 -4.24 5.59 -6.22
N ASP A 296 -4.74 6.82 -5.99
CA ASP A 296 -5.18 7.74 -7.04
C ASP A 296 -4.04 8.11 -8.00
N THR A 297 -2.87 8.46 -7.45
CA THR A 297 -1.68 8.78 -8.26
C THR A 297 -1.24 7.58 -9.09
N ALA A 298 -1.18 6.38 -8.50
CA ALA A 298 -0.79 5.17 -9.20
C ALA A 298 -1.75 4.85 -10.36
N LEU A 299 -3.05 4.92 -10.11
CA LEU A 299 -4.06 4.72 -11.16
C LEU A 299 -3.97 5.80 -12.25
N THR A 300 -3.74 7.04 -11.89
CA THR A 300 -3.59 8.14 -12.86
C THR A 300 -2.38 7.93 -13.78
N LEU A 301 -1.24 7.56 -13.22
CA LEU A 301 -0.05 7.21 -13.99
C LEU A 301 -0.31 5.98 -14.88
N LEU A 302 -0.91 4.93 -14.32
CA LEU A 302 -1.20 3.70 -15.06
C LEU A 302 -2.14 3.95 -16.24
N MET A 303 -3.23 4.70 -16.05
CA MET A 303 -4.17 5.03 -17.13
C MET A 303 -3.49 5.78 -18.26
N ARG A 304 -2.59 6.71 -17.96
CA ARG A 304 -1.78 7.39 -18.99
C ARG A 304 -0.92 6.42 -19.81
N ARG A 305 -0.35 5.36 -19.19
CA ARG A 305 0.39 4.32 -19.89
C ARG A 305 -0.48 3.45 -20.77
N ILE A 306 -1.68 3.10 -20.27
CA ILE A 306 -2.67 2.32 -21.01
C ILE A 306 -3.20 3.08 -22.24
N GLU A 307 -3.35 4.40 -22.14
CA GLU A 307 -3.87 5.24 -23.22
C GLU A 307 -2.82 5.59 -24.28
N ASN A 308 -1.53 5.54 -23.94
CA ASN A 308 -0.43 5.98 -24.77
C ASN A 308 0.66 4.90 -24.85
N LEU A 309 0.29 3.71 -25.32
CA LEU A 309 1.17 2.53 -25.35
C LEU A 309 2.40 2.72 -26.23
N ASP A 310 2.28 3.50 -27.31
CA ASP A 310 3.33 3.70 -28.31
C ASP A 310 4.22 4.93 -28.02
N ASP A 311 3.88 5.71 -26.98
CA ASP A 311 4.63 6.92 -26.64
C ASP A 311 5.91 6.59 -25.86
N GLU A 312 7.02 7.19 -26.26
CA GLU A 312 8.23 7.23 -25.43
C GLU A 312 7.93 8.06 -24.15
N PHE A 313 8.28 7.54 -22.98
CA PHE A 313 8.02 8.22 -21.73
C PHE A 313 9.22 8.21 -20.78
N PHE A 314 9.28 9.22 -19.93
CA PHE A 314 10.20 9.27 -18.81
C PHE A 314 9.51 8.72 -17.56
N PRO A 315 10.05 7.67 -16.91
CA PRO A 315 9.51 7.15 -15.66
C PRO A 315 9.45 8.23 -14.57
N GLN A 316 8.36 8.27 -13.85
CA GLN A 316 8.16 9.23 -12.77
C GLN A 316 8.27 8.54 -11.41
N THR A 317 8.90 9.22 -10.45
CA THR A 317 8.86 8.82 -9.04
C THR A 317 8.10 9.89 -8.26
N VAL A 318 6.99 9.50 -7.66
CA VAL A 318 6.13 10.38 -6.86
C VAL A 318 6.14 9.89 -5.41
N ASN A 319 6.47 10.77 -4.47
CA ASN A 319 6.29 10.51 -3.05
C ASN A 319 5.00 11.20 -2.59
N VAL A 320 4.09 10.46 -1.95
CA VAL A 320 2.85 11.05 -1.44
C VAL A 320 3.06 11.85 -0.16
N GLY A 321 2.05 12.61 0.24
CA GLY A 321 2.07 13.39 1.47
C GLY A 321 1.94 12.55 2.74
N TYR A 322 2.17 13.19 3.89
CA TYR A 322 1.97 12.60 5.21
C TYR A 322 1.32 13.59 6.18
N LYS A 323 0.82 13.04 7.28
CA LYS A 323 0.41 13.81 8.46
C LYS A 323 0.98 13.17 9.71
N LEU A 324 1.57 13.95 10.60
CA LEU A 324 1.86 13.49 11.95
C LEU A 324 0.55 13.52 12.75
N ILE A 325 0.16 12.37 13.29
CA ILE A 325 -1.02 12.22 14.15
C ILE A 325 -0.54 11.99 15.58
N GLU A 326 -0.57 13.04 16.37
CA GLU A 326 -0.17 12.99 17.77
C GLU A 326 -1.26 12.32 18.61
N ARG A 327 -0.86 11.41 19.50
CA ARG A 327 -1.72 10.69 20.44
C ARG A 327 -1.01 10.44 21.78
N GLU A 328 -1.59 9.58 22.63
CA GLU A 328 -1.13 9.35 24.00
C GLU A 328 0.30 8.81 24.09
N SER A 329 0.76 7.98 23.16
CA SER A 329 2.07 7.31 23.25
C SER A 329 3.28 8.26 23.20
N THR A 330 3.07 9.53 22.86
CA THR A 330 4.09 10.59 22.92
C THR A 330 3.59 11.85 23.66
N ALA A 331 2.47 11.75 24.35
CA ALA A 331 1.94 12.87 25.14
C ALA A 331 2.94 13.38 26.21
N ALA A 332 2.73 14.60 26.68
CA ALA A 332 3.58 15.22 27.70
C ALA A 332 3.30 14.66 29.08
#